data_15bfe1e20c173faa71694a865a005a0a
#
_entry.id   15bfe1e20c173faa71694a865a005a0a
#
_cell.length_a   1.000
_cell.length_b   1.000
_cell.length_c   1.000
_cell.angle_alpha   90.00
_cell.angle_beta   90.00
_cell.angle_gamma   90.00
#
_symmetry.space_group_name_H-M   'P 1'
#
loop_
_entity.id
_entity.type
_entity.pdbx_description
1 polymer ?
#
loop_
_entity_poly.entity_id
_entity_poly.type
_entity_poly.pdbx_seq_one_letter_code
_entity_poly.pdbx_strand_id
1 'polypeptide(L)'
;MLEHGGRLRRAALEYGIAEEDWLDLSSGLAPWPFPVPEIPLRAWARLPETDDGLEQAACDYYGAAHVLPVAGSQMAIQLLPRLRRAGKVGVLSPCYAEHAEAWRRSGYIVREALEQEVDFFIDSLDVLVVVNPNNPTGLSLTPARLLDWHARLAQRGGWLVVDEAFMDNTPHLSLAGFTHLVGLIVLRSFGKFFGLAGVRLGFVLAERRLLKLLAEQVGPWAVSGPTRVLGQACLQDTDGHTQQRIRSDEASERLALLLERYGFKPHGGCALFQWLITEQAAELHEFMARRGILVRIFAHNSSLRFGLPADAVEEARLEQALQAFAKERS
;
A
#
# COMPACT_ATOMS: atom_id res chain seq x y z
N MET A 1 6.25 9.09 16.82
CA MET A 1 5.18 8.84 15.81
C MET A 1 5.87 8.56 14.49
N LEU A 2 5.47 7.49 13.79
CA LEU A 2 6.06 7.15 12.50
C LEU A 2 5.76 8.24 11.45
N GLU A 3 6.71 8.50 10.56
CA GLU A 3 6.52 9.45 9.47
C GLU A 3 5.90 8.76 8.25
N HIS A 4 4.96 9.46 7.59
CA HIS A 4 4.26 8.97 6.40
C HIS A 4 4.30 10.03 5.29
N GLY A 5 4.10 9.61 4.02
CA GLY A 5 3.86 10.53 2.89
C GLY A 5 2.49 11.23 3.01
N GLY A 6 2.20 12.13 2.09
CA GLY A 6 0.91 12.84 2.03
C GLY A 6 0.74 13.91 3.12
N ARG A 7 1.83 14.45 3.67
CA ARG A 7 1.78 15.54 4.67
C ARG A 7 1.91 16.91 4.01
N LEU A 8 1.10 17.14 3.00
CA LEU A 8 1.16 18.33 2.17
C LEU A 8 1.00 19.64 2.97
N ARG A 9 0.02 19.69 3.88
CA ARG A 9 -0.19 20.87 4.76
C ARG A 9 1.02 21.20 5.62
N ARG A 10 1.72 20.16 6.11
CA ARG A 10 2.95 20.39 6.88
C ARG A 10 4.03 20.98 6.00
N ALA A 11 4.23 20.43 4.79
CA ALA A 11 5.20 20.95 3.83
C ALA A 11 4.84 22.38 3.41
N ALA A 12 3.57 22.68 3.13
CA ALA A 12 3.11 24.03 2.80
C ALA A 12 3.48 25.06 3.89
N LEU A 13 3.28 24.73 5.15
CA LEU A 13 3.65 25.57 6.29
C LEU A 13 5.18 25.70 6.45
N GLU A 14 5.91 24.61 6.27
CA GLU A 14 7.37 24.57 6.46
C GLU A 14 8.13 25.38 5.40
N TYR A 15 7.67 25.32 4.15
CA TYR A 15 8.32 25.98 3.01
C TYR A 15 7.65 27.29 2.59
N GLY A 16 6.52 27.66 3.17
CA GLY A 16 5.79 28.89 2.83
C GLY A 16 5.19 28.91 1.42
N ILE A 17 4.85 27.72 0.88
CA ILE A 17 4.24 27.53 -0.44
C ILE A 17 2.78 27.14 -0.23
N ALA A 18 1.83 27.74 -0.96
CA ALA A 18 0.42 27.42 -0.83
C ALA A 18 0.14 25.95 -1.17
N GLU A 19 -0.83 25.31 -0.49
CA GLU A 19 -1.10 23.86 -0.60
C GLU A 19 -1.43 23.46 -2.04
N GLU A 20 -2.13 24.31 -2.77
CA GLU A 20 -2.52 24.12 -4.17
C GLU A 20 -1.36 24.20 -5.17
N ASP A 21 -0.22 24.78 -4.78
CA ASP A 21 0.96 24.93 -5.63
C ASP A 21 1.92 23.75 -5.53
N TRP A 22 1.58 22.74 -4.72
CA TRP A 22 2.44 21.57 -4.55
C TRP A 22 2.14 20.48 -5.56
N LEU A 23 3.20 19.86 -6.07
CA LEU A 23 3.18 18.56 -6.72
C LEU A 23 3.48 17.48 -5.66
N ASP A 24 2.45 16.72 -5.24
CA ASP A 24 2.61 15.67 -4.22
C ASP A 24 2.97 14.32 -4.84
N LEU A 25 4.24 14.01 -4.91
CA LEU A 25 4.80 12.71 -5.29
C LEU A 25 5.22 11.87 -4.06
N SER A 26 4.83 12.26 -2.84
CA SER A 26 5.23 11.56 -1.61
C SER A 26 4.41 10.32 -1.32
N SER A 27 3.24 10.19 -1.96
CA SER A 27 2.33 9.06 -1.80
C SER A 27 2.44 8.09 -2.99
N GLY A 28 2.36 6.78 -2.75
CA GLY A 28 2.24 5.79 -3.82
C GLY A 28 0.77 5.56 -4.16
N LEU A 29 0.14 6.56 -4.76
CA LEU A 29 -1.27 6.52 -5.17
C LEU A 29 -1.34 6.70 -6.69
N ALA A 30 -2.33 6.09 -7.34
CA ALA A 30 -2.67 6.48 -8.70
C ALA A 30 -3.15 7.94 -8.66
N PRO A 31 -2.54 8.85 -9.45
CA PRO A 31 -2.92 10.27 -9.45
C PRO A 31 -4.23 10.53 -10.22
N TRP A 32 -4.83 9.48 -10.78
CA TRP A 32 -6.09 9.51 -11.52
C TRP A 32 -7.17 8.78 -10.72
N PRO A 33 -7.98 9.50 -9.94
CA PRO A 33 -9.05 8.85 -9.18
C PRO A 33 -10.08 8.24 -10.12
N PHE A 34 -10.59 7.05 -9.76
CA PHE A 34 -11.73 6.46 -10.42
C PHE A 34 -12.95 7.39 -10.35
N PRO A 35 -13.86 7.33 -11.34
CA PRO A 35 -15.08 8.09 -11.32
C PRO A 35 -15.89 7.81 -10.05
N VAL A 36 -16.27 8.86 -9.34
CA VAL A 36 -17.15 8.74 -8.17
C VAL A 36 -18.60 8.71 -8.67
N PRO A 37 -19.37 7.64 -8.42
CA PRO A 37 -20.77 7.58 -8.82
C PRO A 37 -21.61 8.55 -8.00
N GLU A 38 -22.81 8.86 -8.47
CA GLU A 38 -23.80 9.54 -7.66
C GLU A 38 -24.19 8.66 -6.45
N ILE A 39 -23.98 9.18 -5.26
CA ILE A 39 -24.26 8.46 -4.02
C ILE A 39 -25.63 8.86 -3.50
N PRO A 40 -26.60 7.93 -3.44
CA PRO A 40 -27.95 8.25 -2.98
C PRO A 40 -27.95 8.80 -1.54
N LEU A 41 -28.79 9.78 -1.28
CA LEU A 41 -28.90 10.39 0.07
C LEU A 41 -29.17 9.34 1.18
N ARG A 42 -29.89 8.28 0.87
CA ARG A 42 -30.14 7.17 1.80
C ARG A 42 -28.84 6.52 2.32
N ALA A 43 -27.78 6.46 1.49
CA ALA A 43 -26.50 5.89 1.89
C ALA A 43 -25.78 6.75 2.96
N TRP A 44 -26.07 8.04 2.99
CA TRP A 44 -25.59 8.98 4.01
C TRP A 44 -26.44 8.96 5.28
N ALA A 45 -27.76 8.77 5.13
CA ALA A 45 -28.74 8.95 6.20
C ALA A 45 -28.98 7.67 7.03
N ARG A 46 -28.69 6.49 6.50
CA ARG A 46 -28.93 5.21 7.18
C ARG A 46 -27.63 4.55 7.63
N LEU A 47 -27.70 3.73 8.68
CA LEU A 47 -26.62 2.84 9.05
C LEU A 47 -26.39 1.82 7.91
N PRO A 48 -25.12 1.50 7.56
CA PRO A 48 -24.84 0.56 6.51
C PRO A 48 -25.25 -0.87 6.88
N GLU A 49 -25.73 -1.60 5.90
CA GLU A 49 -26.07 -3.04 5.96
C GLU A 49 -25.02 -3.83 5.18
N THR A 50 -24.74 -5.08 5.56
CA THR A 50 -23.63 -5.89 5.01
C THR A 50 -24.01 -6.75 3.81
N ASP A 51 -25.27 -6.73 3.40
CA ASP A 51 -25.82 -7.48 2.26
C ASP A 51 -26.11 -6.61 1.03
N ASP A 52 -25.41 -5.50 0.92
CA ASP A 52 -25.55 -4.52 -0.18
C ASP A 52 -24.73 -4.86 -1.43
N GLY A 53 -23.98 -5.95 -1.42
CA GLY A 53 -23.19 -6.45 -2.57
C GLY A 53 -21.72 -6.06 -2.59
N LEU A 54 -21.22 -5.24 -1.66
CA LEU A 54 -19.80 -4.84 -1.61
C LEU A 54 -18.87 -6.05 -1.41
N GLU A 55 -19.21 -6.94 -0.49
CA GLU A 55 -18.42 -8.15 -0.19
C GLU A 55 -18.34 -9.08 -1.40
N GLN A 56 -19.47 -9.23 -2.14
CA GLN A 56 -19.48 -10.04 -3.36
C GLN A 56 -18.60 -9.41 -4.45
N ALA A 57 -18.75 -8.11 -4.70
CA ALA A 57 -17.93 -7.38 -5.68
C ALA A 57 -16.43 -7.49 -5.34
N ALA A 58 -16.07 -7.45 -4.06
CA ALA A 58 -14.68 -7.63 -3.62
C ALA A 58 -14.18 -9.07 -3.79
N CYS A 59 -15.02 -10.09 -3.50
CA CYS A 59 -14.70 -11.48 -3.77
C CYS A 59 -14.42 -11.71 -5.25
N ASP A 60 -15.27 -11.18 -6.13
CA ASP A 60 -15.14 -11.33 -7.58
C ASP A 60 -13.89 -10.63 -8.10
N TYR A 61 -13.66 -9.39 -7.65
CA TYR A 61 -12.49 -8.59 -8.09
C TYR A 61 -11.14 -9.17 -7.64
N TYR A 62 -11.04 -9.60 -6.38
CA TYR A 62 -9.79 -10.15 -5.84
C TYR A 62 -9.60 -11.66 -6.09
N GLY A 63 -10.65 -12.37 -6.50
CA GLY A 63 -10.63 -13.82 -6.65
C GLY A 63 -10.57 -14.56 -5.29
N ALA A 64 -11.11 -13.97 -4.23
CA ALA A 64 -11.08 -14.54 -2.88
C ALA A 64 -12.41 -15.18 -2.52
N ALA A 65 -12.37 -16.28 -1.73
CA ALA A 65 -13.59 -16.95 -1.26
C ALA A 65 -14.37 -16.13 -0.22
N HIS A 66 -13.67 -15.35 0.59
CA HIS A 66 -14.25 -14.54 1.67
C HIS A 66 -13.45 -13.26 1.90
N VAL A 67 -14.16 -12.19 2.17
CA VAL A 67 -13.56 -10.88 2.47
C VAL A 67 -14.25 -10.24 3.68
N LEU A 68 -13.54 -9.37 4.39
CA LEU A 68 -14.09 -8.45 5.38
C LEU A 68 -13.69 -7.02 5.00
N PRO A 69 -14.66 -6.15 4.67
CA PRO A 69 -14.39 -4.73 4.48
C PRO A 69 -13.99 -4.05 5.80
N VAL A 70 -12.99 -3.18 5.73
CA VAL A 70 -12.47 -2.44 6.89
C VAL A 70 -12.22 -0.97 6.52
N ALA A 71 -12.16 -0.09 7.51
CA ALA A 71 -11.87 1.33 7.32
C ALA A 71 -10.40 1.59 6.93
N GLY A 72 -10.01 1.11 5.73
CA GLY A 72 -8.65 1.03 5.23
C GLY A 72 -7.87 -0.15 5.83
N SER A 73 -6.90 -0.68 5.09
CA SER A 73 -6.03 -1.79 5.55
C SER A 73 -5.31 -1.47 6.88
N GLN A 74 -5.11 -0.20 7.21
CA GLN A 74 -4.52 0.23 8.48
C GLN A 74 -5.30 -0.27 9.70
N MET A 75 -6.63 -0.35 9.63
CA MET A 75 -7.44 -0.92 10.71
C MET A 75 -7.07 -2.39 10.95
N ALA A 76 -6.96 -3.17 9.88
CA ALA A 76 -6.55 -4.57 9.99
C ALA A 76 -5.13 -4.73 10.55
N ILE A 77 -4.18 -3.90 10.09
CA ILE A 77 -2.79 -3.88 10.59
C ILE A 77 -2.77 -3.70 12.12
N GLN A 78 -3.61 -2.83 12.66
CA GLN A 78 -3.67 -2.56 14.10
C GLN A 78 -4.44 -3.63 14.90
N LEU A 79 -5.38 -4.34 14.28
CA LEU A 79 -6.23 -5.32 14.99
C LEU A 79 -5.74 -6.75 14.90
N LEU A 80 -5.11 -7.17 13.81
CA LEU A 80 -4.61 -8.55 13.64
C LEU A 80 -3.73 -9.03 14.79
N PRO A 81 -2.79 -8.23 15.34
CA PRO A 81 -1.97 -8.67 16.46
C PRO A 81 -2.76 -9.02 17.72
N ARG A 82 -3.99 -8.50 17.87
CA ARG A 82 -4.85 -8.75 19.05
C ARG A 82 -5.61 -10.08 18.99
N LEU A 83 -5.62 -10.74 17.83
CA LEU A 83 -6.38 -11.97 17.62
C LEU A 83 -5.64 -13.23 18.11
N ARG A 84 -4.39 -13.12 18.53
CA ARG A 84 -3.63 -14.23 19.09
C ARG A 84 -2.75 -13.80 20.27
N ARG A 85 -2.25 -14.79 21.02
CA ARG A 85 -1.30 -14.53 22.10
C ARG A 85 0.01 -14.02 21.55
N ALA A 86 0.68 -13.14 22.28
CA ALA A 86 1.99 -12.64 21.93
C ALA A 86 3.01 -13.77 21.74
N GLY A 87 3.88 -13.59 20.77
CA GLY A 87 4.87 -14.59 20.34
C GLY A 87 5.97 -13.92 19.50
N LYS A 88 6.53 -14.65 18.54
CA LYS A 88 7.61 -14.19 17.66
C LYS A 88 7.07 -13.85 16.27
N VAL A 89 7.37 -12.65 15.80
CA VAL A 89 6.95 -12.15 14.49
C VAL A 89 8.16 -11.76 13.66
N GLY A 90 8.24 -12.30 12.44
CA GLY A 90 9.13 -11.82 11.40
C GLY A 90 8.44 -10.75 10.56
N VAL A 91 9.13 -9.67 10.23
CA VAL A 91 8.66 -8.65 9.29
C VAL A 91 9.74 -8.42 8.26
N LEU A 92 9.41 -8.59 6.96
CA LEU A 92 10.35 -8.23 5.91
C LEU A 92 10.62 -6.72 5.95
N SER A 93 11.89 -6.34 5.97
CA SER A 93 12.33 -4.95 6.11
C SER A 93 13.42 -4.62 5.07
N PRO A 94 13.48 -3.39 4.57
CA PRO A 94 12.60 -2.27 4.92
C PRO A 94 11.20 -2.44 4.32
N CYS A 95 10.16 -2.08 5.07
CA CYS A 95 8.78 -2.09 4.58
C CYS A 95 7.93 -0.99 5.23
N TYR A 96 6.61 -1.06 5.07
CA TYR A 96 5.67 -0.16 5.74
C TYR A 96 5.74 -0.34 7.27
N ALA A 97 6.36 0.61 7.95
CA ALA A 97 6.76 0.51 9.35
C ALA A 97 5.61 0.26 10.36
N GLU A 98 4.36 0.57 9.96
CA GLU A 98 3.18 0.32 10.81
C GLU A 98 2.99 -1.17 11.12
N HIS A 99 3.45 -2.08 10.25
CA HIS A 99 3.39 -3.51 10.53
C HIS A 99 4.23 -3.86 11.75
N ALA A 100 5.53 -3.58 11.73
CA ALA A 100 6.41 -3.89 12.85
C ALA A 100 5.93 -3.23 14.14
N GLU A 101 5.49 -1.98 14.06
CA GLU A 101 5.03 -1.19 15.22
C GLU A 101 3.75 -1.75 15.83
N ALA A 102 2.76 -2.18 15.01
CA ALA A 102 1.52 -2.75 15.51
C ALA A 102 1.75 -4.04 16.31
N TRP A 103 2.65 -4.91 15.80
CA TRP A 103 3.03 -6.14 16.49
C TRP A 103 3.81 -5.86 17.77
N ARG A 104 4.76 -4.90 17.77
CA ARG A 104 5.49 -4.49 19.00
C ARG A 104 4.56 -3.95 20.08
N ARG A 105 3.64 -3.05 19.70
CA ARG A 105 2.64 -2.50 20.65
C ARG A 105 1.73 -3.55 21.25
N SER A 106 1.55 -4.66 20.56
CA SER A 106 0.76 -5.80 21.04
C SER A 106 1.58 -6.82 21.84
N GLY A 107 2.84 -6.50 22.20
CA GLY A 107 3.70 -7.30 23.07
C GLY A 107 4.45 -8.43 22.39
N TYR A 108 4.52 -8.45 21.05
CA TYR A 108 5.28 -9.45 20.32
C TYR A 108 6.77 -9.13 20.24
N ILE A 109 7.60 -10.18 20.17
CA ILE A 109 9.02 -10.06 19.84
C ILE A 109 9.11 -9.97 18.31
N VAL A 110 9.43 -8.78 17.80
CA VAL A 110 9.48 -8.51 16.35
C VAL A 110 10.93 -8.55 15.89
N ARG A 111 11.19 -9.43 14.90
CA ARG A 111 12.44 -9.49 14.14
C ARG A 111 12.18 -8.90 12.73
N GLU A 112 12.86 -7.82 12.43
CA GLU A 112 12.94 -7.29 11.06
C GLU A 112 14.12 -7.97 10.35
N ALA A 113 13.90 -8.38 9.10
CA ALA A 113 14.90 -9.14 8.35
C ALA A 113 14.74 -8.95 6.84
N LEU A 114 15.83 -9.14 6.11
CA LEU A 114 15.82 -9.19 4.66
C LEU A 114 15.21 -10.52 4.16
N GLU A 115 14.71 -10.53 2.92
CA GLU A 115 14.08 -11.71 2.32
C GLU A 115 14.96 -12.96 2.39
N GLN A 116 16.23 -12.84 2.03
CA GLN A 116 17.18 -13.96 2.03
C GLN A 116 17.49 -14.56 3.42
N GLU A 117 17.15 -13.86 4.48
CA GLU A 117 17.37 -14.32 5.86
C GLU A 117 16.20 -15.14 6.40
N VAL A 118 15.00 -15.03 5.81
CA VAL A 118 13.75 -15.59 6.36
C VAL A 118 13.88 -17.09 6.58
N ASP A 119 14.45 -17.82 5.64
CA ASP A 119 14.55 -19.30 5.71
C ASP A 119 15.36 -19.80 6.90
N PHE A 120 16.27 -18.99 7.44
CA PHE A 120 17.09 -19.38 8.60
C PHE A 120 16.32 -19.35 9.93
N PHE A 121 15.17 -18.65 9.98
CA PHE A 121 14.48 -18.48 11.25
C PHE A 121 12.95 -18.64 11.19
N ILE A 122 12.36 -18.79 10.01
CA ILE A 122 10.90 -18.89 9.84
C ILE A 122 10.28 -20.00 10.71
N ASP A 123 11.00 -21.11 10.93
CA ASP A 123 10.52 -22.21 11.73
C ASP A 123 10.44 -21.90 13.24
N SER A 124 10.99 -20.75 13.65
CA SER A 124 10.88 -20.24 15.02
C SER A 124 9.78 -19.17 15.17
N LEU A 125 9.12 -18.75 14.08
CA LEU A 125 8.13 -17.70 14.10
C LEU A 125 6.71 -18.22 14.33
N ASP A 126 5.89 -17.39 14.97
CA ASP A 126 4.45 -17.55 15.04
C ASP A 126 3.72 -16.81 13.91
N VAL A 127 4.33 -15.75 13.40
CA VAL A 127 3.80 -14.94 12.31
C VAL A 127 4.94 -14.44 11.42
N LEU A 128 4.72 -14.47 10.12
CA LEU A 128 5.54 -13.73 9.15
C LEU A 128 4.66 -12.68 8.46
N VAL A 129 5.15 -11.44 8.40
CA VAL A 129 4.50 -10.32 7.71
C VAL A 129 5.33 -9.92 6.51
N VAL A 130 4.69 -9.85 5.36
CA VAL A 130 5.29 -9.50 4.06
C VAL A 130 4.44 -8.43 3.40
N VAL A 131 5.06 -7.37 2.90
CA VAL A 131 4.40 -6.40 2.00
C VAL A 131 4.77 -6.80 0.57
N ASN A 132 3.79 -7.07 -0.29
CA ASN A 132 4.03 -7.61 -1.62
C ASN A 132 3.03 -7.06 -2.67
N PRO A 133 3.45 -6.26 -3.66
CA PRO A 133 4.78 -5.65 -3.81
C PRO A 133 5.18 -4.80 -2.62
N ASN A 134 6.48 -4.80 -2.29
CA ASN A 134 6.96 -4.12 -1.10
C ASN A 134 7.02 -2.59 -1.26
N ASN A 135 6.65 -1.89 -0.23
CA ASN A 135 6.85 -0.45 -0.08
C ASN A 135 7.93 -0.22 1.01
N PRO A 136 9.11 0.38 0.68
CA PRO A 136 9.34 1.22 -0.52
C PRO A 136 10.01 0.52 -1.70
N THR A 137 10.53 -0.70 -1.56
CA THR A 137 11.53 -1.25 -2.48
C THR A 137 10.95 -1.74 -3.82
N GLY A 138 9.64 -2.00 -3.89
CA GLY A 138 9.01 -2.63 -5.04
C GLY A 138 9.31 -4.14 -5.17
N LEU A 139 10.06 -4.74 -4.24
CA LEU A 139 10.32 -6.18 -4.25
C LEU A 139 8.99 -6.95 -4.36
N SER A 140 8.91 -7.84 -5.33
CA SER A 140 7.76 -8.70 -5.56
C SER A 140 8.17 -10.15 -5.46
N LEU A 141 7.54 -10.87 -4.53
CA LEU A 141 7.76 -12.30 -4.30
C LEU A 141 6.71 -13.10 -5.05
N THR A 142 7.11 -14.27 -5.55
CA THR A 142 6.20 -15.17 -6.26
C THR A 142 5.22 -15.85 -5.30
N PRO A 143 4.01 -16.22 -5.77
CA PRO A 143 3.08 -17.01 -4.97
C PRO A 143 3.70 -18.32 -4.46
N ALA A 144 4.51 -19.01 -5.25
CA ALA A 144 5.19 -20.24 -4.84
C ALA A 144 6.09 -20.02 -3.62
N ARG A 145 6.86 -18.92 -3.59
CA ARG A 145 7.73 -18.58 -2.45
C ARG A 145 6.92 -18.30 -1.18
N LEU A 146 5.86 -17.53 -1.31
CA LEU A 146 5.00 -17.18 -0.18
C LEU A 146 4.21 -18.38 0.36
N LEU A 147 3.75 -19.26 -0.52
CA LEU A 147 3.05 -20.49 -0.12
C LEU A 147 3.99 -21.49 0.56
N ASP A 148 5.27 -21.58 0.16
CA ASP A 148 6.26 -22.36 0.89
C ASP A 148 6.41 -21.86 2.33
N TRP A 149 6.58 -20.56 2.54
CA TRP A 149 6.62 -19.97 3.87
C TRP A 149 5.33 -20.19 4.66
N HIS A 150 4.17 -20.04 4.01
CA HIS A 150 2.90 -20.35 4.65
C HIS A 150 2.83 -21.80 5.13
N ALA A 151 3.22 -22.77 4.29
CA ALA A 151 3.19 -24.18 4.64
C ALA A 151 4.06 -24.49 5.88
N ARG A 152 5.24 -23.90 5.97
CA ARG A 152 6.14 -24.03 7.15
C ARG A 152 5.51 -23.42 8.41
N LEU A 153 4.89 -22.26 8.32
CA LEU A 153 4.20 -21.63 9.46
C LEU A 153 2.96 -22.43 9.88
N ALA A 154 2.17 -22.89 8.92
CA ALA A 154 0.92 -23.62 9.15
C ALA A 154 1.11 -24.93 9.95
N GLN A 155 2.27 -25.61 9.80
CA GLN A 155 2.62 -26.80 10.58
C GLN A 155 2.55 -26.57 12.10
N ARG A 156 2.68 -25.33 12.55
CA ARG A 156 2.67 -24.90 13.95
C ARG A 156 1.50 -23.97 14.29
N GLY A 157 0.49 -23.91 13.40
CA GLY A 157 -0.63 -22.97 13.55
C GLY A 157 -0.20 -21.50 13.45
N GLY A 158 0.93 -21.22 12.79
CA GLY A 158 1.43 -19.89 12.52
C GLY A 158 0.65 -19.16 11.43
N TRP A 159 0.92 -17.86 11.25
CA TRP A 159 0.27 -17.04 10.24
C TRP A 159 1.26 -16.47 9.24
N LEU A 160 0.86 -16.43 7.97
CA LEU A 160 1.46 -15.57 6.95
C LEU A 160 0.49 -14.42 6.68
N VAL A 161 0.92 -13.19 6.96
CA VAL A 161 0.19 -11.95 6.63
C VAL A 161 0.86 -11.30 5.43
N VAL A 162 0.13 -11.16 4.33
CA VAL A 162 0.63 -10.53 3.11
C VAL A 162 -0.15 -9.24 2.85
N ASP A 163 0.54 -8.10 2.94
CA ASP A 163 -0.04 -6.81 2.59
C ASP A 163 0.12 -6.57 1.09
N GLU A 164 -0.96 -6.74 0.36
CA GLU A 164 -1.05 -6.58 -1.09
C GLU A 164 -1.60 -5.20 -1.49
N ALA A 165 -1.25 -4.14 -0.76
CA ALA A 165 -1.74 -2.79 -1.04
C ALA A 165 -1.38 -2.25 -2.43
N PHE A 166 -0.38 -2.83 -3.10
CA PHE A 166 0.09 -2.44 -4.43
C PHE A 166 -0.05 -3.55 -5.48
N MET A 167 -0.88 -4.57 -5.23
CA MET A 167 -0.99 -5.77 -6.06
C MET A 167 -1.92 -5.61 -7.28
N ASP A 168 -2.73 -4.56 -7.35
CA ASP A 168 -3.79 -4.44 -8.36
C ASP A 168 -3.29 -4.37 -9.82
N ASN A 169 -2.04 -3.93 -10.05
CA ASN A 169 -1.39 -3.97 -11.36
C ASN A 169 -0.87 -5.37 -11.74
N THR A 170 -0.61 -6.25 -10.77
CA THR A 170 -0.07 -7.59 -11.00
C THR A 170 -0.92 -8.66 -10.31
N PRO A 171 -2.25 -8.73 -10.57
CA PRO A 171 -3.17 -9.58 -9.82
C PRO A 171 -2.86 -11.09 -9.94
N HIS A 172 -2.14 -11.51 -10.98
CA HIS A 172 -1.68 -12.89 -11.17
C HIS A 172 -0.63 -13.33 -10.14
N LEU A 173 -0.01 -12.39 -9.39
CA LEU A 173 0.91 -12.65 -8.30
C LEU A 173 0.24 -12.65 -6.92
N SER A 174 -1.08 -12.37 -6.86
CA SER A 174 -1.82 -12.30 -5.60
C SER A 174 -2.05 -13.67 -4.97
N LEU A 175 -2.01 -13.69 -3.64
CA LEU A 175 -2.42 -14.85 -2.84
C LEU A 175 -3.92 -14.88 -2.51
N ALA A 176 -4.72 -13.96 -3.03
CA ALA A 176 -6.15 -13.87 -2.74
C ALA A 176 -6.90 -15.19 -2.98
N GLY A 177 -6.62 -15.90 -4.07
CA GLY A 177 -7.24 -17.20 -4.41
C GLY A 177 -6.89 -18.34 -3.44
N PHE A 178 -5.85 -18.17 -2.62
CA PHE A 178 -5.39 -19.16 -1.65
C PHE A 178 -5.85 -18.87 -0.22
N THR A 179 -6.62 -17.82 0.01
CA THR A 179 -7.02 -17.37 1.36
C THR A 179 -8.02 -18.29 2.08
N HIS A 180 -8.43 -19.38 1.45
CA HIS A 180 -9.12 -20.50 2.10
C HIS A 180 -8.17 -21.32 3.00
N LEU A 181 -6.84 -21.18 2.83
CA LEU A 181 -5.84 -21.84 3.65
C LEU A 181 -5.79 -21.21 5.05
N VAL A 182 -5.85 -22.05 6.08
CA VAL A 182 -5.82 -21.59 7.49
C VAL A 182 -4.51 -20.89 7.79
N GLY A 183 -4.59 -19.69 8.36
CA GLY A 183 -3.42 -18.89 8.73
C GLY A 183 -2.84 -18.05 7.59
N LEU A 184 -3.39 -18.10 6.37
CA LEU A 184 -3.06 -17.18 5.31
C LEU A 184 -4.00 -15.96 5.35
N ILE A 185 -3.44 -14.76 5.46
CA ILE A 185 -4.17 -13.51 5.58
C ILE A 185 -3.64 -12.54 4.53
N VAL A 186 -4.51 -12.05 3.66
CA VAL A 186 -4.15 -11.05 2.65
C VAL A 186 -4.87 -9.74 2.95
N LEU A 187 -4.12 -8.63 2.93
CA LEU A 187 -4.67 -7.28 3.10
C LEU A 187 -4.72 -6.57 1.74
N ARG A 188 -5.84 -5.92 1.45
CA ARG A 188 -6.01 -5.11 0.23
C ARG A 188 -6.31 -3.67 0.61
N SER A 189 -5.67 -2.74 -0.08
CA SER A 189 -5.87 -1.30 0.12
C SER A 189 -6.56 -0.69 -1.10
N PHE A 190 -7.83 -0.37 -0.96
CA PHE A 190 -8.60 0.23 -2.04
C PHE A 190 -8.04 1.58 -2.52
N GLY A 191 -7.51 2.39 -1.60
CA GLY A 191 -7.11 3.78 -1.90
C GLY A 191 -5.90 3.94 -2.83
N LYS A 192 -5.15 2.87 -3.14
CA LYS A 192 -3.91 2.97 -3.91
C LYS A 192 -4.18 2.99 -5.41
N PHE A 193 -4.61 1.87 -5.96
CA PHE A 193 -4.90 1.67 -7.36
C PHE A 193 -6.06 2.55 -7.86
N PHE A 194 -7.13 2.67 -7.07
CA PHE A 194 -8.29 3.48 -7.43
C PHE A 194 -8.07 4.99 -7.27
N GLY A 195 -6.93 5.44 -6.74
CA GLY A 195 -6.65 6.86 -6.52
C GLY A 195 -7.56 7.55 -5.50
N LEU A 196 -8.24 6.77 -4.65
CA LEU A 196 -9.30 7.23 -3.75
C LEU A 196 -8.95 6.99 -2.28
N ALA A 197 -7.75 7.39 -1.86
CA ALA A 197 -7.24 7.15 -0.51
C ALA A 197 -8.11 7.75 0.59
N GLY A 198 -8.79 8.87 0.32
CA GLY A 198 -9.69 9.56 1.26
C GLY A 198 -10.96 8.77 1.61
N VAL A 199 -11.35 7.81 0.78
CA VAL A 199 -12.52 6.93 0.98
C VAL A 199 -12.36 6.03 2.21
N ARG A 200 -11.14 5.72 2.61
CA ARG A 200 -10.81 4.85 3.76
C ARG A 200 -11.44 3.47 3.66
N LEU A 201 -11.26 2.79 2.53
CA LEU A 201 -11.69 1.41 2.31
C LEU A 201 -10.48 0.48 2.16
N GLY A 202 -10.59 -0.70 2.73
CA GLY A 202 -9.68 -1.82 2.55
C GLY A 202 -10.39 -3.14 2.82
N PHE A 203 -9.72 -4.25 2.56
CA PHE A 203 -10.29 -5.57 2.73
C PHE A 203 -9.27 -6.51 3.40
N VAL A 204 -9.78 -7.40 4.23
CA VAL A 204 -9.04 -8.57 4.73
C VAL A 204 -9.62 -9.81 4.08
N LEU A 205 -8.76 -10.60 3.45
CA LEU A 205 -9.09 -11.84 2.80
C LEU A 205 -8.46 -12.97 3.63
N ALA A 206 -9.27 -13.88 4.13
CA ALA A 206 -8.81 -15.01 4.95
C ALA A 206 -9.92 -16.05 5.07
N GLU A 207 -9.65 -17.15 5.76
CA GLU A 207 -10.66 -18.15 6.09
C GLU A 207 -11.75 -17.57 7.02
N ARG A 208 -12.98 -18.09 6.92
CA ARG A 208 -14.17 -17.54 7.61
C ARG A 208 -14.02 -17.34 9.11
N ARG A 209 -13.35 -18.30 9.79
CA ARG A 209 -13.19 -18.23 11.24
C ARG A 209 -12.38 -17.03 11.67
N LEU A 210 -11.27 -16.75 10.97
CA LEU A 210 -10.42 -15.59 11.24
C LEU A 210 -11.17 -14.30 10.94
N LEU A 211 -11.87 -14.21 9.79
CA LEU A 211 -12.66 -13.03 9.45
C LEU A 211 -13.75 -12.74 10.48
N LYS A 212 -14.41 -13.79 11.04
CA LYS A 212 -15.40 -13.61 12.11
C LYS A 212 -14.77 -13.03 13.37
N LEU A 213 -13.62 -13.58 13.81
CA LEU A 213 -12.90 -13.04 14.98
C LEU A 213 -12.46 -11.60 14.76
N LEU A 214 -12.00 -11.27 13.55
CA LEU A 214 -11.63 -9.90 13.23
C LEU A 214 -12.84 -8.97 13.20
N ALA A 215 -13.97 -9.41 12.63
CA ALA A 215 -15.21 -8.63 12.60
C ALA A 215 -15.72 -8.29 14.01
N GLU A 216 -15.58 -9.20 14.98
CA GLU A 216 -15.88 -8.95 16.37
C GLU A 216 -15.02 -7.83 17.00
N GLN A 217 -13.75 -7.71 16.57
CA GLN A 217 -12.85 -6.62 17.01
C GLN A 217 -13.11 -5.31 16.26
N VAL A 218 -13.49 -5.38 15.00
CA VAL A 218 -13.82 -4.21 14.15
C VAL A 218 -15.11 -3.54 14.64
N GLY A 219 -16.06 -4.34 15.09
CA GLY A 219 -17.40 -3.88 15.49
C GLY A 219 -18.32 -3.58 14.29
N PRO A 220 -19.57 -3.19 14.58
CA PRO A 220 -20.55 -2.90 13.53
C PRO A 220 -20.23 -1.58 12.82
N TRP A 221 -20.71 -1.46 11.57
CA TRP A 221 -20.69 -0.24 10.75
C TRP A 221 -19.30 0.36 10.49
N ALA A 222 -18.29 -0.45 10.43
CA ALA A 222 -16.90 -0.01 10.26
C ALA A 222 -16.65 0.73 8.93
N VAL A 223 -17.44 0.45 7.90
CA VAL A 223 -17.36 1.10 6.57
C VAL A 223 -18.67 1.82 6.31
N SER A 224 -18.60 3.12 6.06
CA SER A 224 -19.77 3.98 5.85
C SER A 224 -20.56 3.59 4.59
N GLY A 225 -21.88 3.86 4.59
CA GLY A 225 -22.74 3.58 3.44
C GLY A 225 -22.24 4.20 2.13
N PRO A 226 -21.86 5.50 2.09
CA PRO A 226 -21.26 6.10 0.90
C PRO A 226 -19.99 5.39 0.41
N THR A 227 -19.12 5.00 1.31
CA THR A 227 -17.90 4.24 0.99
C THR A 227 -18.24 2.87 0.40
N ARG A 228 -19.26 2.19 0.92
CA ARG A 228 -19.72 0.89 0.40
C ARG A 228 -20.25 1.00 -1.03
N VAL A 229 -21.12 1.99 -1.31
CA VAL A 229 -21.68 2.26 -2.65
C VAL A 229 -20.55 2.55 -3.65
N LEU A 230 -19.63 3.45 -3.29
CA LEU A 230 -18.50 3.80 -4.15
C LEU A 230 -17.56 2.61 -4.35
N GLY A 231 -17.24 1.88 -3.29
CA GLY A 231 -16.37 0.71 -3.36
C GLY A 231 -16.93 -0.36 -4.30
N GLN A 232 -18.22 -0.66 -4.20
CA GLN A 232 -18.88 -1.62 -5.08
C GLN A 232 -18.81 -1.18 -6.56
N ALA A 233 -19.14 0.08 -6.86
CA ALA A 233 -19.09 0.60 -8.21
C ALA A 233 -17.69 0.51 -8.82
N CYS A 234 -16.65 0.91 -8.08
CA CYS A 234 -15.28 0.82 -8.55
C CYS A 234 -14.80 -0.62 -8.75
N LEU A 235 -15.16 -1.55 -7.84
CA LEU A 235 -14.77 -2.96 -7.94
C LEU A 235 -15.44 -3.69 -9.11
N GLN A 236 -16.55 -3.18 -9.62
CA GLN A 236 -17.29 -3.74 -10.75
C GLN A 236 -16.89 -3.12 -12.11
N ASP A 237 -16.11 -2.05 -12.13
CA ASP A 237 -15.67 -1.35 -13.35
C ASP A 237 -14.47 -2.04 -14.02
N THR A 238 -14.72 -3.12 -14.73
CA THR A 238 -13.69 -3.94 -15.39
C THR A 238 -12.89 -3.18 -16.45
N ASP A 239 -13.54 -2.28 -17.18
CA ASP A 239 -12.89 -1.46 -18.21
C ASP A 239 -11.98 -0.42 -17.57
N GLY A 240 -12.45 0.22 -16.49
CA GLY A 240 -11.67 1.14 -15.68
C GLY A 240 -10.43 0.47 -15.08
N HIS A 241 -10.54 -0.79 -14.61
CA HIS A 241 -9.39 -1.54 -14.11
C HIS A 241 -8.33 -1.72 -15.18
N THR A 242 -8.73 -2.10 -16.39
CA THR A 242 -7.81 -2.32 -17.51
C THR A 242 -7.09 -1.02 -17.89
N GLN A 243 -7.85 0.06 -18.04
CA GLN A 243 -7.29 1.38 -18.36
C GLN A 243 -6.34 1.88 -17.28
N GLN A 244 -6.69 1.71 -16.01
CA GLN A 244 -5.86 2.16 -14.89
C GLN A 244 -4.53 1.38 -14.82
N ARG A 245 -4.54 0.07 -15.06
CA ARG A 245 -3.31 -0.73 -15.12
C ARG A 245 -2.38 -0.24 -16.22
N ILE A 246 -2.88 -0.13 -17.45
CA ILE A 246 -2.10 0.35 -18.59
C ILE A 246 -1.50 1.73 -18.27
N ARG A 247 -2.33 2.67 -17.82
CA ARG A 247 -1.92 4.04 -17.51
C ARG A 247 -0.86 4.10 -16.42
N SER A 248 -1.02 3.29 -15.37
CA SER A 248 -0.07 3.24 -14.26
C SER A 248 1.27 2.66 -14.70
N ASP A 249 1.26 1.57 -15.46
CA ASP A 249 2.47 0.91 -15.95
C ASP A 249 3.26 1.85 -16.87
N GLU A 250 2.59 2.49 -17.85
CA GLU A 250 3.22 3.47 -18.74
C GLU A 250 3.79 4.69 -17.99
N ALA A 251 3.04 5.24 -17.02
CA ALA A 251 3.52 6.38 -16.24
C ALA A 251 4.68 6.01 -15.33
N SER A 252 4.69 4.80 -14.78
CA SER A 252 5.78 4.28 -13.95
C SER A 252 7.06 4.12 -14.79
N GLU A 253 6.94 3.61 -16.01
CA GLU A 253 8.06 3.47 -16.94
C GLU A 253 8.62 4.84 -17.37
N ARG A 254 7.74 5.80 -17.73
CA ARG A 254 8.18 7.18 -18.06
C ARG A 254 8.91 7.83 -16.88
N LEU A 255 8.40 7.68 -15.66
CA LEU A 255 9.04 8.21 -14.46
C LEU A 255 10.42 7.57 -14.24
N ALA A 256 10.56 6.27 -14.42
CA ALA A 256 11.84 5.58 -14.29
C ALA A 256 12.88 6.10 -15.29
N LEU A 257 12.50 6.23 -16.57
CA LEU A 257 13.35 6.78 -17.62
C LEU A 257 13.70 8.25 -17.37
N LEU A 258 12.77 9.04 -16.86
CA LEU A 258 13.01 10.44 -16.50
C LEU A 258 14.06 10.55 -15.38
N LEU A 259 13.92 9.79 -14.31
CA LEU A 259 14.89 9.76 -13.22
C LEU A 259 16.28 9.30 -13.71
N GLU A 260 16.35 8.24 -14.51
CA GLU A 260 17.61 7.70 -15.04
C GLU A 260 18.33 8.72 -15.94
N ARG A 261 17.60 9.50 -16.75
CA ARG A 261 18.15 10.56 -17.62
C ARG A 261 18.96 11.59 -16.83
N TYR A 262 18.57 11.88 -15.58
CA TYR A 262 19.26 12.84 -14.73
C TYR A 262 20.19 12.18 -13.69
N GLY A 263 20.57 10.91 -13.92
CA GLY A 263 21.56 10.20 -13.10
C GLY A 263 20.97 9.52 -11.85
N PHE A 264 19.64 9.44 -11.72
CA PHE A 264 18.94 8.83 -10.61
C PHE A 264 18.24 7.53 -11.02
N LYS A 265 19.03 6.52 -11.41
CA LYS A 265 18.46 5.21 -11.76
C LYS A 265 17.71 4.60 -10.60
N PRO A 266 16.41 4.25 -10.76
CA PRO A 266 15.67 3.55 -9.72
C PRO A 266 16.29 2.21 -9.34
N HIS A 267 16.28 1.90 -8.05
CA HIS A 267 16.73 0.61 -7.50
C HIS A 267 15.57 -0.39 -7.37
N GLY A 268 14.35 0.08 -7.59
CA GLY A 268 13.14 -0.70 -7.57
C GLY A 268 11.91 0.20 -7.66
N GLY A 269 10.74 -0.40 -7.57
CA GLY A 269 9.46 0.29 -7.68
C GLY A 269 8.33 -0.67 -8.03
N CYS A 270 7.16 -0.10 -8.20
CA CYS A 270 6.00 -0.80 -8.74
C CYS A 270 5.24 0.16 -9.66
N ALA A 271 4.12 -0.29 -10.20
CA ALA A 271 3.31 0.54 -11.10
C ALA A 271 2.89 1.92 -10.55
N LEU A 272 2.99 2.18 -9.23
CA LEU A 272 2.54 3.42 -8.61
C LEU A 272 3.68 4.27 -8.00
N PHE A 273 4.92 3.81 -8.07
CA PHE A 273 6.06 4.59 -7.59
C PHE A 273 7.40 4.02 -8.04
N GLN A 274 8.44 4.88 -8.01
CA GLN A 274 9.83 4.50 -8.17
C GLN A 274 10.61 4.71 -6.86
N TRP A 275 11.53 3.79 -6.54
CA TRP A 275 12.38 3.86 -5.35
C TRP A 275 13.84 4.06 -5.71
N LEU A 276 14.45 5.04 -5.09
CA LEU A 276 15.81 5.49 -5.35
C LEU A 276 16.66 5.42 -4.10
N ILE A 277 17.83 4.78 -4.17
CA ILE A 277 18.87 4.86 -3.14
C ILE A 277 19.94 5.82 -3.64
N THR A 278 20.29 6.82 -2.84
CA THR A 278 21.35 7.78 -3.16
C THR A 278 21.84 8.48 -1.89
N GLU A 279 23.15 8.73 -1.81
CA GLU A 279 23.73 9.54 -0.75
C GLU A 279 23.20 10.98 -0.75
N GLN A 280 22.66 11.41 -1.88
CA GLN A 280 22.09 12.74 -2.10
C GLN A 280 20.61 12.84 -1.71
N ALA A 281 20.03 11.81 -1.10
CA ALA A 281 18.58 11.76 -0.86
C ALA A 281 18.06 12.96 -0.07
N ALA A 282 18.77 13.38 0.97
CA ALA A 282 18.36 14.53 1.78
C ALA A 282 18.43 15.84 1.00
N GLU A 283 19.50 16.03 0.23
CA GLU A 283 19.72 17.22 -0.58
C GLU A 283 18.70 17.33 -1.71
N LEU A 284 18.45 16.21 -2.43
CA LEU A 284 17.47 16.15 -3.50
C LEU A 284 16.04 16.37 -2.96
N HIS A 285 15.71 15.79 -1.80
CA HIS A 285 14.41 16.02 -1.14
C HIS A 285 14.20 17.49 -0.82
N GLU A 286 15.17 18.15 -0.18
CA GLU A 286 15.11 19.56 0.18
C GLU A 286 15.03 20.46 -1.06
N PHE A 287 15.82 20.16 -2.09
CA PHE A 287 15.82 20.88 -3.35
C PHE A 287 14.46 20.83 -4.06
N MET A 288 13.83 19.64 -4.10
CA MET A 288 12.49 19.45 -4.64
C MET A 288 11.43 20.18 -3.80
N ALA A 289 11.49 20.05 -2.47
CA ALA A 289 10.54 20.67 -1.56
C ALA A 289 10.52 22.20 -1.68
N ARG A 290 11.68 22.86 -1.80
CA ARG A 290 11.79 24.30 -2.04
C ARG A 290 11.15 24.75 -3.37
N ARG A 291 10.89 23.83 -4.29
CA ARG A 291 10.23 24.08 -5.59
C ARG A 291 8.78 23.61 -5.60
N GLY A 292 8.23 23.28 -4.41
CA GLY A 292 6.87 22.79 -4.27
C GLY A 292 6.66 21.37 -4.85
N ILE A 293 7.71 20.54 -4.82
CA ILE A 293 7.60 19.13 -5.22
C ILE A 293 7.91 18.27 -3.99
N LEU A 294 6.89 17.59 -3.47
CA LEU A 294 7.03 16.75 -2.29
C LEU A 294 7.28 15.29 -2.67
N VAL A 295 8.46 14.76 -2.35
CA VAL A 295 8.81 13.35 -2.50
C VAL A 295 8.96 12.68 -1.13
N ARG A 296 8.86 11.37 -1.05
CA ARG A 296 9.02 10.65 0.22
C ARG A 296 10.48 10.34 0.50
N ILE A 297 11.03 10.88 1.58
CA ILE A 297 12.35 10.51 2.09
C ILE A 297 12.26 9.45 3.19
N PHE A 298 13.20 8.50 3.19
CA PHE A 298 13.35 7.46 4.20
C PHE A 298 14.66 7.67 4.96
N ALA A 299 14.57 8.09 6.22
CA ALA A 299 15.70 8.58 7.00
C ALA A 299 16.83 7.55 7.24
N HIS A 300 16.51 6.26 7.30
CA HIS A 300 17.48 5.23 7.65
C HIS A 300 18.32 4.72 6.46
N ASN A 301 17.89 4.96 5.21
CA ASN A 301 18.47 4.29 4.05
C ASN A 301 19.02 5.24 2.98
N SER A 302 19.10 6.54 3.26
CA SER A 302 19.46 7.53 2.24
C SER A 302 18.71 7.26 0.93
N SER A 303 17.37 7.16 1.02
CA SER A 303 16.53 6.76 -0.11
C SER A 303 15.28 7.63 -0.24
N LEU A 304 14.80 7.71 -1.46
CA LEU A 304 13.59 8.44 -1.84
C LEU A 304 12.60 7.51 -2.54
N ARG A 305 11.32 7.85 -2.45
CA ARG A 305 10.29 7.26 -3.28
C ARG A 305 9.53 8.38 -3.99
N PHE A 306 9.41 8.26 -5.30
CA PHE A 306 8.68 9.16 -6.18
C PHE A 306 7.36 8.50 -6.59
N GLY A 307 6.23 9.13 -6.29
CA GLY A 307 4.93 8.80 -6.86
C GLY A 307 4.84 9.25 -8.32
N LEU A 308 3.75 8.91 -8.98
CA LEU A 308 3.54 9.22 -10.39
C LEU A 308 3.05 10.67 -10.56
N PRO A 309 3.60 11.44 -11.51
CA PRO A 309 2.97 12.67 -12.01
C PRO A 309 1.63 12.34 -12.70
N ALA A 310 0.62 13.21 -12.55
CA ALA A 310 -0.70 12.98 -13.10
C ALA A 310 -0.77 13.21 -14.62
N ASP A 311 0.02 14.13 -15.14
CA ASP A 311 -0.01 14.55 -16.52
C ASP A 311 1.35 15.09 -17.02
N ALA A 312 1.39 15.51 -18.29
CA ALA A 312 2.59 16.03 -18.92
C ALA A 312 3.08 17.37 -18.28
N VAL A 313 2.19 18.14 -17.65
CA VAL A 313 2.56 19.41 -16.98
C VAL A 313 3.32 19.10 -15.70
N GLU A 314 2.81 18.18 -14.90
CA GLU A 314 3.49 17.71 -13.68
C GLU A 314 4.81 16.99 -13.99
N GLU A 315 4.83 16.16 -15.05
CA GLU A 315 6.05 15.49 -15.53
C GLU A 315 7.11 16.52 -15.97
N ALA A 316 6.73 17.54 -16.75
CA ALA A 316 7.64 18.62 -17.16
C ALA A 316 8.15 19.44 -15.97
N ARG A 317 7.31 19.68 -14.95
CA ARG A 317 7.71 20.37 -13.71
C ARG A 317 8.75 19.56 -12.94
N LEU A 318 8.56 18.24 -12.81
CA LEU A 318 9.53 17.34 -12.19
C LEU A 318 10.84 17.33 -13.00
N GLU A 319 10.76 17.23 -14.33
CA GLU A 319 11.92 17.25 -15.23
C GLU A 319 12.75 18.51 -15.07
N GLN A 320 12.10 19.69 -15.07
CA GLN A 320 12.78 20.97 -14.86
C GLN A 320 13.53 21.03 -13.52
N ALA A 321 12.93 20.50 -12.46
CA ALA A 321 13.56 20.45 -11.14
C ALA A 321 14.77 19.50 -11.13
N LEU A 322 14.66 18.32 -11.74
CA LEU A 322 15.79 17.37 -11.88
C LEU A 322 16.93 17.97 -12.71
N GLN A 323 16.60 18.65 -13.81
CA GLN A 323 17.59 19.32 -14.66
C GLN A 323 18.33 20.43 -13.90
N ALA A 324 17.60 21.24 -13.13
CA ALA A 324 18.19 22.30 -12.31
C ALA A 324 19.12 21.73 -11.24
N PHE A 325 18.70 20.67 -10.55
CA PHE A 325 19.52 19.96 -9.56
C PHE A 325 20.82 19.43 -10.18
N ALA A 326 20.75 18.81 -11.35
CA ALA A 326 21.94 18.30 -12.05
C ALA A 326 22.91 19.41 -12.46
N LYS A 327 22.41 20.60 -12.90
CA LYS A 327 23.24 21.76 -13.30
C LYS A 327 23.96 22.42 -12.13
N GLU A 328 23.36 22.48 -10.93
CA GLU A 328 24.00 23.06 -9.74
C GLU A 328 25.23 22.25 -9.27
N ARG A 329 25.46 21.07 -9.83
CA ARG A 329 26.49 20.12 -9.44
C ARG A 329 27.53 19.83 -10.54
N SER A 330 27.31 20.36 -11.73
CA SER A 330 28.26 20.29 -12.85
C SER A 330 29.27 21.44 -12.77
#